data_da44a27354545e30c6e1e1c9fb7b1e38
#
_entry.id   da44a27354545e30c6e1e1c9fb7b1e38
#
_cell.length_a   1.000
_cell.length_b   1.000
_cell.length_c   1.000
_cell.angle_alpha   90.00
_cell.angle_beta   90.00
_cell.angle_gamma   90.00
#
_symmetry.space_group_name_H-M   'P 1'
#
loop_
_entity.id
_entity.type
_entity.pdbx_description
1 polymer ?
#
loop_
_entity_poly.entity_id
_entity_poly.type
_entity_poly.pdbx_seq_one_letter_code
_entity_poly.pdbx_strand_id
1 'polypeptide(L)'
;VQTTCAYCKSVLVRRDLDLARVGLQADFPVTGSPIQIGTEGRWRGRTFVVVGRVTYQWERGRWNEWHCVLNDGASAWLSDAQLEYAMAVHVHADGRMPELHNVRVGDLFTWGDGEYTVANVLEARYVGTEGDLPFTTSDRHSSTFVDLVGDDGRFATVDGSETPPLLYLGEYVNFDDLALTHLRA
;
A
#
# COMPACT_ATOMS: atom_id res chain seq x y z
N VAL A 1 -2.24 -11.42 -10.70
CA VAL A 1 -2.95 -11.46 -9.42
C VAL A 1 -2.34 -12.54 -8.55
N GLN A 2 -2.03 -12.21 -7.32
CA GLN A 2 -1.46 -13.11 -6.32
C GLN A 2 -2.47 -13.31 -5.19
N THR A 3 -2.56 -14.53 -4.66
CA THR A 3 -3.31 -14.85 -3.44
C THR A 3 -2.49 -15.76 -2.53
N THR A 4 -2.78 -15.74 -1.24
CA THR A 4 -2.19 -16.67 -0.29
C THR A 4 -3.25 -17.66 0.19
N CYS A 5 -3.00 -18.95 0.05
CA CYS A 5 -3.90 -19.96 0.56
C CYS A 5 -4.03 -19.87 2.07
N ALA A 6 -5.23 -19.64 2.59
CA ALA A 6 -5.48 -19.51 4.02
C ALA A 6 -5.13 -20.80 4.80
N TYR A 7 -5.19 -21.95 4.16
CA TYR A 7 -4.98 -23.26 4.78
C TYR A 7 -3.50 -23.65 4.83
N CYS A 8 -2.82 -23.69 3.66
CA CYS A 8 -1.45 -24.19 3.57
C CYS A 8 -0.38 -23.10 3.42
N LYS A 9 -0.79 -21.81 3.47
CA LYS A 9 0.08 -20.63 3.34
C LYS A 9 0.90 -20.60 2.04
N SER A 10 0.53 -21.39 1.04
CA SER A 10 1.15 -21.31 -0.28
C SER A 10 0.79 -20.01 -0.96
N VAL A 11 1.79 -19.34 -1.52
CA VAL A 11 1.60 -18.17 -2.38
C VAL A 11 1.30 -18.68 -3.79
N LEU A 12 0.15 -18.29 -4.30
CA LEU A 12 -0.39 -18.73 -5.59
C LEU A 12 -0.45 -17.51 -6.52
N VAL A 13 0.05 -17.67 -7.73
CA VAL A 13 -0.05 -16.63 -8.77
C VAL A 13 -0.94 -17.16 -9.90
N ARG A 14 -1.97 -16.39 -10.22
CA ARG A 14 -2.83 -16.66 -11.37
C ARG A 14 -2.18 -16.08 -12.62
N ARG A 15 -1.88 -16.97 -13.57
CA ARG A 15 -1.47 -16.64 -14.93
C ARG A 15 -2.55 -17.19 -15.86
N ASP A 16 -3.34 -16.31 -16.46
CA ASP A 16 -4.50 -16.68 -17.29
C ASP A 16 -5.49 -17.60 -16.53
N LEU A 17 -5.63 -18.84 -16.95
CA LEU A 17 -6.48 -19.86 -16.31
C LEU A 17 -5.73 -20.76 -15.33
N ASP A 18 -4.39 -20.68 -15.30
CA ASP A 18 -3.55 -21.52 -14.46
C ASP A 18 -3.21 -20.86 -13.13
N LEU A 19 -3.15 -21.69 -12.08
CA LEU A 19 -2.73 -21.29 -10.75
C LEU A 19 -1.36 -21.89 -10.46
N ALA A 20 -0.32 -21.07 -10.41
CA ALA A 20 1.03 -21.52 -10.11
C ALA A 20 1.38 -21.25 -8.64
N ARG A 21 1.89 -22.26 -7.94
CA ARG A 21 2.47 -22.08 -6.61
C ARG A 21 3.88 -21.53 -6.76
N VAL A 22 4.13 -20.31 -6.25
CA VAL A 22 5.42 -19.63 -6.35
C VAL A 22 6.22 -19.63 -5.03
N GLY A 23 5.61 -20.04 -3.92
CA GLY A 23 6.32 -20.08 -2.64
C GLY A 23 5.41 -20.45 -1.48
N LEU A 24 5.96 -20.30 -0.27
CA LEU A 24 5.25 -20.33 1.00
C LEU A 24 5.33 -18.92 1.59
N GLN A 25 4.24 -18.48 2.20
CA GLN A 25 4.24 -17.26 2.98
C GLN A 25 5.22 -17.43 4.15
N ALA A 26 6.10 -16.45 4.35
CA ALA A 26 6.91 -16.40 5.56
C ALA A 26 5.99 -16.21 6.79
N ASP A 27 6.40 -16.76 7.94
CA ASP A 27 5.72 -16.45 9.21
C ASP A 27 5.85 -14.96 9.47
N PHE A 28 4.72 -14.26 9.44
CA PHE A 28 4.70 -12.85 9.77
C PHE A 28 4.87 -12.65 11.27
N PRO A 29 5.76 -11.74 11.69
CA PRO A 29 5.75 -11.27 13.06
C PRO A 29 4.36 -10.72 13.40
N VAL A 30 3.86 -11.01 14.59
CA VAL A 30 2.64 -10.39 15.10
C VAL A 30 2.82 -8.87 14.99
N THR A 31 1.96 -8.21 14.23
CA THR A 31 1.98 -6.76 14.11
C THR A 31 1.17 -6.16 15.25
N GLY A 32 1.57 -5.00 15.75
CA GLY A 32 0.74 -4.23 16.71
C GLY A 32 -0.50 -3.60 16.07
N SER A 33 -0.72 -3.80 14.77
CA SER A 33 -1.88 -3.28 14.05
C SER A 33 -3.15 -4.06 14.43
N PRO A 34 -4.24 -3.38 14.76
CA PRO A 34 -5.54 -4.02 14.95
C PRO A 34 -6.18 -4.45 13.62
N ILE A 35 -5.68 -3.95 12.48
CA ILE A 35 -6.20 -4.28 11.15
C ILE A 35 -5.77 -5.71 10.76
N GLN A 36 -6.65 -6.40 10.05
CA GLN A 36 -6.41 -7.77 9.54
C GLN A 36 -7.18 -8.02 8.24
N ILE A 37 -6.88 -9.11 7.56
CA ILE A 37 -7.68 -9.57 6.43
C ILE A 37 -9.12 -9.78 6.88
N GLY A 38 -10.09 -9.23 6.14
CA GLY A 38 -11.50 -9.24 6.48
C GLY A 38 -11.94 -8.04 7.33
N THR A 39 -11.05 -7.13 7.74
CA THR A 39 -11.44 -5.84 8.31
C THR A 39 -12.27 -5.08 7.28
N GLU A 40 -13.41 -4.56 7.70
CA GLU A 40 -14.29 -3.72 6.88
C GLU A 40 -14.23 -2.28 7.36
N GLY A 41 -14.46 -1.33 6.45
CA GLY A 41 -14.44 0.09 6.80
C GLY A 41 -15.15 0.96 5.77
N ARG A 42 -15.03 2.28 5.96
CA ARG A 42 -15.57 3.29 5.06
C ARG A 42 -14.53 4.34 4.71
N TRP A 43 -14.52 4.75 3.47
CA TRP A 43 -13.71 5.85 2.98
C TRP A 43 -14.41 6.60 1.85
N ARG A 44 -14.48 7.93 1.93
CA ARG A 44 -15.14 8.80 0.93
C ARG A 44 -16.54 8.30 0.54
N GLY A 45 -17.33 7.91 1.53
CA GLY A 45 -18.71 7.43 1.32
C GLY A 45 -18.84 6.02 0.75
N ARG A 46 -17.74 5.33 0.46
CA ARG A 46 -17.71 3.94 -0.01
C ARG A 46 -17.29 3.00 1.11
N THR A 47 -17.86 1.81 1.13
CA THR A 47 -17.38 0.73 2.00
C THR A 47 -16.24 0.00 1.35
N PHE A 48 -15.34 -0.59 2.15
CA PHE A 48 -14.26 -1.44 1.68
C PHE A 48 -14.05 -2.66 2.58
N VAL A 49 -13.38 -3.66 2.04
CA VAL A 49 -12.89 -4.83 2.77
C VAL A 49 -11.40 -4.96 2.53
N VAL A 50 -10.64 -5.19 3.60
CA VAL A 50 -9.22 -5.52 3.54
C VAL A 50 -9.07 -6.95 3.05
N VAL A 51 -8.41 -7.14 1.91
CA VAL A 51 -8.23 -8.44 1.27
C VAL A 51 -6.78 -8.91 1.19
N GLY A 52 -5.82 -7.99 1.35
CA GLY A 52 -4.40 -8.31 1.26
C GLY A 52 -3.54 -7.37 2.11
N ARG A 53 -2.30 -7.76 2.34
CA ARG A 53 -1.30 -6.97 3.06
C ARG A 53 0.08 -7.16 2.46
N VAL A 54 0.81 -6.06 2.37
CA VAL A 54 2.27 -6.02 2.17
C VAL A 54 2.89 -5.41 3.41
N THR A 55 3.99 -5.99 3.90
CA THR A 55 4.77 -5.41 4.99
C THR A 55 6.15 -5.01 4.47
N TYR A 56 6.53 -3.79 4.75
CA TYR A 56 7.82 -3.22 4.45
C TYR A 56 8.61 -2.93 5.72
N GLN A 57 9.93 -2.96 5.60
CA GLN A 57 10.87 -2.61 6.65
C GLN A 57 11.88 -1.58 6.13
N TRP A 58 12.07 -0.53 6.90
CA TRP A 58 13.09 0.48 6.69
C TRP A 58 13.95 0.66 7.95
N GLU A 59 14.82 1.65 7.97
CA GLU A 59 15.78 1.85 9.06
C GLU A 59 15.09 2.04 10.43
N ARG A 60 13.97 2.76 10.47
CA ARG A 60 13.27 3.14 11.72
C ARG A 60 12.11 2.24 12.11
N GLY A 61 11.82 1.18 11.37
CA GLY A 61 10.71 0.31 11.73
C GLY A 61 10.09 -0.45 10.56
N ARG A 62 8.81 -0.73 10.72
CA ARG A 62 7.99 -1.42 9.73
C ARG A 62 6.69 -0.69 9.56
N TRP A 63 6.08 -0.83 8.37
CA TRP A 63 4.70 -0.42 8.11
C TRP A 63 3.98 -1.47 7.27
N ASN A 64 2.67 -1.39 7.26
CA ASN A 64 1.82 -2.23 6.45
C ASN A 64 1.12 -1.39 5.39
N GLU A 65 1.00 -1.99 4.20
CA GLU A 65 0.12 -1.53 3.14
C GLU A 65 -1.01 -2.56 3.00
N TRP A 66 -2.22 -2.17 3.38
CA TRP A 66 -3.40 -3.02 3.31
C TRP A 66 -4.12 -2.81 1.99
N HIS A 67 -4.21 -3.86 1.17
CA HIS A 67 -5.02 -3.84 -0.04
C HIS A 67 -6.51 -3.92 0.32
N CYS A 68 -7.25 -2.91 -0.08
CA CYS A 68 -8.68 -2.76 0.15
C CYS A 68 -9.44 -2.86 -1.17
N VAL A 69 -10.53 -3.61 -1.19
CA VAL A 69 -11.47 -3.63 -2.31
C VAL A 69 -12.70 -2.82 -1.91
N LEU A 70 -12.98 -1.79 -2.67
CA LEU A 70 -14.14 -0.93 -2.48
C LEU A 70 -15.41 -1.60 -3.01
N ASN A 71 -16.59 -1.15 -2.55
CA ASN A 71 -17.88 -1.72 -2.96
C ASN A 71 -18.21 -1.61 -4.45
N ASP A 72 -17.49 -0.75 -5.19
CA ASP A 72 -17.56 -0.65 -6.66
C ASP A 72 -16.52 -1.53 -7.38
N GLY A 73 -15.75 -2.33 -6.63
CA GLY A 73 -14.70 -3.20 -7.15
C GLY A 73 -13.34 -2.53 -7.38
N ALA A 74 -13.22 -1.23 -7.12
CA ALA A 74 -11.96 -0.52 -7.25
C ALA A 74 -10.99 -0.90 -6.11
N SER A 75 -9.68 -0.87 -6.40
CA SER A 75 -8.63 -1.05 -5.41
C SER A 75 -8.29 0.26 -4.72
N ALA A 76 -8.08 0.19 -3.41
CA ALA A 76 -7.47 1.25 -2.60
C ALA A 76 -6.43 0.63 -1.67
N TRP A 77 -5.59 1.47 -1.09
CA TRP A 77 -4.54 1.07 -0.15
C TRP A 77 -4.70 1.87 1.14
N LEU A 78 -4.65 1.16 2.26
CA LEU A 78 -4.60 1.74 3.58
C LEU A 78 -3.19 1.54 4.14
N SER A 79 -2.45 2.61 4.21
CA SER A 79 -1.14 2.68 4.87
C SER A 79 -1.32 2.72 6.38
N ASP A 80 -0.52 1.94 7.09
CA ASP A 80 -0.54 1.83 8.56
C ASP A 80 0.91 1.86 9.05
N ALA A 81 1.35 3.03 9.47
CA ALA A 81 2.70 3.35 9.88
C ALA A 81 2.72 4.07 11.22
N GLN A 82 3.08 3.40 12.32
CA GLN A 82 3.29 4.01 13.64
C GLN A 82 2.09 4.85 14.16
N LEU A 83 0.86 4.35 13.94
CA LEU A 83 -0.41 5.02 14.26
C LEU A 83 -0.78 6.18 13.33
N GLU A 84 -0.04 6.38 12.26
CA GLU A 84 -0.46 7.24 11.16
C GLU A 84 -1.11 6.40 10.07
N TYR A 85 -2.22 6.88 9.54
CA TYR A 85 -3.01 6.18 8.53
C TYR A 85 -3.23 7.07 7.32
N ALA A 86 -3.11 6.48 6.13
CA ALA A 86 -3.44 7.16 4.88
C ALA A 86 -4.19 6.22 3.95
N MET A 87 -5.20 6.74 3.26
CA MET A 87 -5.91 6.02 2.21
C MET A 87 -5.53 6.59 0.85
N ALA A 88 -5.12 5.73 -0.07
CA ALA A 88 -4.70 6.14 -1.40
C ALA A 88 -5.18 5.19 -2.49
N VAL A 89 -5.24 5.68 -3.72
CA VAL A 89 -5.52 4.89 -4.93
C VAL A 89 -4.38 5.05 -5.93
N HIS A 90 -4.08 3.99 -6.67
CA HIS A 90 -3.16 4.08 -7.80
C HIS A 90 -3.76 4.95 -8.90
N VAL A 91 -2.96 5.87 -9.43
CA VAL A 91 -3.34 6.74 -10.53
C VAL A 91 -2.25 6.77 -11.61
N HIS A 92 -2.66 7.04 -12.84
CA HIS A 92 -1.70 7.39 -13.88
C HIS A 92 -1.28 8.85 -13.69
N ALA A 93 0.03 9.09 -13.64
CA ALA A 93 0.54 10.44 -13.51
C ALA A 93 0.17 11.28 -14.74
N ASP A 94 -0.43 12.42 -14.51
CA ASP A 94 -0.77 13.43 -15.52
C ASP A 94 0.25 14.58 -15.56
N GLY A 95 1.35 14.43 -14.83
CA GLY A 95 2.44 15.39 -14.70
C GLY A 95 3.81 14.74 -14.59
N ARG A 96 4.78 15.57 -14.20
CA ARG A 96 6.17 15.11 -14.01
C ARG A 96 6.25 14.15 -12.82
N MET A 97 6.90 13.01 -13.02
CA MET A 97 7.25 12.07 -11.94
C MET A 97 8.62 12.40 -11.34
N PRO A 98 8.84 12.14 -10.04
CA PRO A 98 10.16 12.23 -9.43
C PRO A 98 11.16 11.28 -10.10
N GLU A 99 12.36 11.77 -10.35
CA GLU A 99 13.49 10.92 -10.65
C GLU A 99 14.05 10.37 -9.34
N LEU A 100 13.77 9.12 -9.01
CA LEU A 100 14.01 8.52 -7.68
C LEU A 100 15.46 8.69 -7.18
N HIS A 101 16.44 8.75 -8.09
CA HIS A 101 17.85 8.93 -7.74
C HIS A 101 18.25 10.40 -7.46
N ASN A 102 17.40 11.36 -7.81
CA ASN A 102 17.69 12.80 -7.69
C ASN A 102 16.69 13.55 -6.78
N VAL A 103 15.52 12.97 -6.50
CA VAL A 103 14.47 13.61 -5.71
C VAL A 103 14.95 13.90 -4.28
N ARG A 104 14.54 15.05 -3.75
CA ARG A 104 14.93 15.52 -2.41
C ARG A 104 13.72 16.01 -1.63
N VAL A 105 13.80 15.91 -0.31
CA VAL A 105 12.85 16.54 0.59
C VAL A 105 12.75 18.03 0.28
N GLY A 106 11.52 18.52 0.13
CA GLY A 106 11.21 19.90 -0.27
C GLY A 106 10.95 20.08 -1.77
N ASP A 107 11.24 19.11 -2.63
CA ASP A 107 10.88 19.18 -4.05
C ASP A 107 9.36 19.23 -4.21
N LEU A 108 8.89 19.95 -5.24
CA LEU A 108 7.48 20.16 -5.53
C LEU A 108 7.04 19.39 -6.78
N PHE A 109 5.88 18.77 -6.69
CA PHE A 109 5.22 18.06 -7.78
C PHE A 109 3.75 18.42 -7.83
N THR A 110 3.16 18.38 -9.01
CA THR A 110 1.74 18.68 -9.24
C THR A 110 1.10 17.52 -9.99
N TRP A 111 0.01 16.99 -9.46
CA TRP A 111 -0.82 15.97 -10.10
C TRP A 111 -2.29 16.28 -9.87
N GLY A 112 -3.09 16.18 -10.92
CA GLY A 112 -4.49 16.61 -10.88
C GLY A 112 -4.60 18.08 -10.51
N ASP A 113 -5.36 18.36 -9.48
CA ASP A 113 -5.54 19.70 -8.89
C ASP A 113 -4.68 19.94 -7.64
N GLY A 114 -3.79 19.01 -7.30
CA GLY A 114 -2.98 19.04 -6.08
C GLY A 114 -1.52 19.44 -6.32
N GLU A 115 -0.98 20.25 -5.42
CA GLU A 115 0.45 20.46 -5.25
C GLU A 115 0.94 19.65 -4.07
N TYR A 116 2.08 18.98 -4.23
CA TYR A 116 2.65 18.08 -3.24
C TYR A 116 4.12 18.37 -3.02
N THR A 117 4.52 18.46 -1.76
CA THR A 117 5.92 18.63 -1.34
C THR A 117 6.48 17.31 -0.87
N VAL A 118 7.64 16.91 -1.35
CA VAL A 118 8.36 15.73 -0.88
C VAL A 118 8.68 15.88 0.62
N ALA A 119 8.07 15.03 1.42
CA ALA A 119 8.27 14.98 2.87
C ALA A 119 9.33 13.96 3.28
N ASN A 120 9.44 12.85 2.52
CA ASN A 120 10.35 11.77 2.85
C ASN A 120 10.81 11.05 1.57
N VAL A 121 12.07 10.58 1.59
CA VAL A 121 12.63 9.66 0.58
C VAL A 121 13.29 8.54 1.36
N LEU A 122 12.82 7.32 1.17
CA LEU A 122 13.31 6.19 1.95
C LEU A 122 13.52 4.94 1.09
N GLU A 123 14.48 4.15 1.49
CA GLU A 123 14.67 2.79 1.01
C GLU A 123 13.98 1.82 1.96
N ALA A 124 13.13 0.96 1.42
CA ALA A 124 12.47 -0.05 2.21
C ALA A 124 12.62 -1.44 1.59
N ARG A 125 12.78 -2.42 2.47
CA ARG A 125 12.85 -3.82 2.11
C ARG A 125 11.47 -4.46 2.26
N TYR A 126 11.07 -5.17 1.23
CA TYR A 126 9.93 -6.07 1.30
C TYR A 126 10.17 -7.18 2.35
N VAL A 127 9.23 -7.36 3.26
CA VAL A 127 9.27 -8.40 4.31
C VAL A 127 8.40 -9.58 3.94
N GLY A 128 7.20 -9.34 3.43
CA GLY A 128 6.28 -10.39 3.00
C GLY A 128 4.87 -9.88 2.72
N THR A 129 4.00 -10.80 2.33
CA THR A 129 2.60 -10.54 1.99
C THR A 129 1.66 -11.56 2.59
N GLU A 130 0.40 -11.17 2.71
CA GLU A 130 -0.69 -12.09 3.03
C GLU A 130 -1.96 -11.67 2.25
N GLY A 131 -2.86 -12.65 2.01
CA GLY A 131 -4.12 -12.39 1.31
C GLY A 131 -3.97 -12.14 -0.19
N ASP A 132 -4.89 -11.36 -0.74
CA ASP A 132 -5.04 -11.09 -2.17
C ASP A 132 -4.41 -9.76 -2.56
N LEU A 133 -3.52 -9.81 -3.53
CA LEU A 133 -2.82 -8.62 -4.05
C LEU A 133 -3.04 -8.49 -5.56
N PRO A 134 -3.15 -7.27 -6.10
CA PRO A 134 -3.34 -7.03 -7.52
C PRO A 134 -2.08 -7.24 -8.36
N PHE A 135 -0.94 -7.55 -7.73
CA PHE A 135 0.37 -7.76 -8.36
C PHE A 135 1.08 -9.00 -7.78
N THR A 136 2.22 -9.35 -8.34
CA THR A 136 3.09 -10.41 -7.83
C THR A 136 4.29 -9.82 -7.09
N THR A 137 4.70 -10.46 -6.00
CA THR A 137 5.77 -9.97 -5.11
C THR A 137 7.04 -10.80 -5.16
N SER A 138 7.10 -11.82 -6.03
CA SER A 138 8.19 -12.81 -6.09
C SER A 138 9.59 -12.22 -6.32
N ASP A 139 9.67 -11.05 -6.97
CA ASP A 139 10.92 -10.41 -7.36
C ASP A 139 11.21 -9.10 -6.58
N ARG A 140 10.39 -8.79 -5.56
CA ARG A 140 10.54 -7.55 -4.79
C ARG A 140 11.51 -7.74 -3.64
N HIS A 141 12.64 -7.02 -3.65
CA HIS A 141 13.63 -7.07 -2.58
C HIS A 141 13.67 -5.77 -1.77
N SER A 142 14.07 -4.69 -2.38
CA SER A 142 14.03 -3.33 -1.81
C SER A 142 13.61 -2.33 -2.88
N SER A 143 13.06 -1.22 -2.45
CA SER A 143 12.60 -0.16 -3.34
C SER A 143 12.71 1.20 -2.69
N THR A 144 12.85 2.24 -3.51
CA THR A 144 12.77 3.62 -3.07
C THR A 144 11.32 4.04 -3.03
N PHE A 145 10.90 4.61 -1.91
CA PHE A 145 9.59 5.25 -1.74
C PHE A 145 9.80 6.75 -1.55
N VAL A 146 8.92 7.54 -2.16
CA VAL A 146 8.89 8.99 -1.99
C VAL A 146 7.51 9.36 -1.48
N ASP A 147 7.45 9.82 -0.23
CA ASP A 147 6.21 10.29 0.37
C ASP A 147 6.11 11.80 0.25
N LEU A 148 4.94 12.27 -0.15
CA LEU A 148 4.67 13.68 -0.37
C LEU A 148 3.40 14.08 0.37
N VAL A 149 3.40 15.30 0.84
CA VAL A 149 2.26 15.92 1.52
C VAL A 149 1.76 17.09 0.70
N GLY A 150 0.46 17.20 0.59
CA GLY A 150 -0.22 18.36 0.01
C GLY A 150 -1.03 19.09 1.07
N ASP A 151 -1.68 20.18 0.64
CA ASP A 151 -2.59 20.93 1.50
C ASP A 151 -3.80 20.07 1.90
N ASP A 152 -4.46 20.46 3.01
CA ASP A 152 -5.70 19.83 3.50
C ASP A 152 -5.60 18.32 3.78
N GLY A 153 -4.43 17.85 4.22
CA GLY A 153 -4.22 16.43 4.55
C GLY A 153 -4.05 15.52 3.32
N ARG A 154 -3.85 16.07 2.14
CA ARG A 154 -3.52 15.29 0.94
C ARG A 154 -2.20 14.56 1.13
N PHE A 155 -2.18 13.34 0.61
CA PHE A 155 -1.03 12.45 0.64
C PHE A 155 -0.75 11.92 -0.76
N ALA A 156 0.50 11.77 -1.08
CA ALA A 156 0.95 11.04 -2.27
C ALA A 156 2.15 10.16 -1.91
N THR A 157 2.27 9.02 -2.56
CA THR A 157 3.50 8.23 -2.51
C THR A 157 3.85 7.74 -3.91
N VAL A 158 5.16 7.76 -4.20
CA VAL A 158 5.72 7.18 -5.41
C VAL A 158 6.46 5.91 -5.02
N ASP A 159 5.99 4.78 -5.52
CA ASP A 159 6.59 3.46 -5.31
C ASP A 159 7.52 3.12 -6.48
N GLY A 160 8.80 3.06 -6.20
CA GLY A 160 9.84 2.72 -7.17
C GLY A 160 10.01 1.22 -7.42
N SER A 161 9.10 0.37 -6.96
CA SER A 161 9.18 -1.08 -7.17
C SER A 161 8.93 -1.51 -8.63
N GLU A 162 8.36 -0.61 -9.43
CA GLU A 162 8.06 -0.83 -10.85
C GLU A 162 8.78 0.17 -11.75
N THR A 163 8.82 -0.12 -13.04
CA THR A 163 9.35 0.79 -14.05
C THR A 163 8.32 0.94 -15.18
N PRO A 164 7.72 2.12 -15.37
CA PRO A 164 7.88 3.35 -14.56
C PRO A 164 7.38 3.20 -13.13
N PRO A 165 7.83 4.07 -12.19
CA PRO A 165 7.34 4.08 -10.82
C PRO A 165 5.82 4.30 -10.74
N LEU A 166 5.19 3.73 -9.72
CA LEU A 166 3.76 3.86 -9.48
C LEU A 166 3.44 5.10 -8.63
N LEU A 167 2.41 5.83 -9.00
CA LEU A 167 1.90 6.97 -8.24
C LEU A 167 0.61 6.59 -7.51
N TYR A 168 0.56 6.87 -6.23
CA TYR A 168 -0.64 6.76 -5.40
C TYR A 168 -1.01 8.14 -4.88
N LEU A 169 -2.27 8.52 -5.04
CA LEU A 169 -2.83 9.76 -4.50
C LEU A 169 -3.91 9.44 -3.49
N GLY A 170 -3.92 10.19 -2.40
CA GLY A 170 -4.87 9.99 -1.31
C GLY A 170 -4.85 11.09 -0.27
N GLU A 171 -5.12 10.68 0.95
CA GLU A 171 -5.21 11.58 2.10
C GLU A 171 -4.85 10.86 3.39
N TYR A 172 -4.32 11.60 4.36
CA TYR A 172 -4.24 11.14 5.74
C TYR A 172 -5.64 11.01 6.32
N VAL A 173 -5.87 9.97 7.09
CA VAL A 173 -7.18 9.66 7.67
C VAL A 173 -7.03 9.38 9.17
N ASN A 174 -8.03 9.76 9.96
CA ASN A 174 -8.08 9.29 11.34
C ASN A 174 -8.63 7.86 11.39
N PHE A 175 -8.10 7.05 12.27
CA PHE A 175 -8.53 5.67 12.45
C PHE A 175 -10.04 5.55 12.70
N ASP A 176 -10.58 6.42 13.56
CA ASP A 176 -12.00 6.40 13.91
C ASP A 176 -12.92 6.80 12.75
N ASP A 177 -12.46 7.66 11.84
CA ASP A 177 -13.23 8.11 10.68
C ASP A 177 -13.44 6.98 9.65
N LEU A 178 -12.58 5.97 9.66
CA LEU A 178 -12.72 4.78 8.82
C LEU A 178 -13.83 3.83 9.29
N ALA A 179 -14.36 4.01 10.50
CA ALA A 179 -15.42 3.17 11.09
C ALA A 179 -15.12 1.66 10.95
N LEU A 180 -13.90 1.28 11.28
CA LEU A 180 -13.40 -0.09 11.09
C LEU A 180 -14.13 -1.09 11.97
N THR A 181 -14.44 -2.26 11.40
CA THR A 181 -15.02 -3.41 12.07
C THR A 181 -14.19 -4.67 11.79
N HIS A 182 -14.47 -5.77 12.50
CA HIS A 182 -13.73 -7.03 12.36
C HIS A 182 -12.22 -6.87 12.60
N LEU A 183 -11.88 -6.01 13.57
CA LEU A 183 -10.50 -5.82 14.00
C LEU A 183 -9.99 -7.04 14.77
N ARG A 184 -8.68 -7.17 14.81
CA ARG A 184 -7.99 -8.16 15.67
C ARG A 184 -8.23 -7.80 17.14
N ALA A 185 -8.55 -8.82 17.96
CA ALA A 185 -8.69 -8.69 19.41
C ALA A 185 -7.32 -8.57 20.10
#